data_21031532ff4e48c76be201264d63dcec
#
_entry.id   21031532ff4e48c76be201264d63dcec
#
_cell.length_a   1.000
_cell.length_b   1.000
_cell.length_c   1.000
_cell.angle_alpha   90.00
_cell.angle_beta   90.00
_cell.angle_gamma   90.00
#
_symmetry.space_group_name_H-M   'P 1'
#
loop_
_entity.id
_entity.type
_entity.pdbx_description
1 polymer ?
#
loop_
_entity_poly.entity_id
_entity_poly.type
_entity_poly.pdbx_seq_one_letter_code
_entity_poly.pdbx_strand_id
1 'polypeptide(L)'
;IDHAQRPRRTRQVLRNLSADVPIGRISVIVGRSGCGKSTLLRLLSGQDAPDAGEVVLPEGWHSAILTPDPYVITWTSVLRNVAMAAGVGHNPEERLELSKEFVRIVGLEDFSDLTPTELSTGMKQRLGLARVLASQAQLLLMDEPFASLDFITRGELQAELLRIQKRMPRTIVLVTHQLEEAVLLGEKILVMHPDSTLKTYDLTGLPYPRDPD
;
A
#
# COMPACT_ATOMS: atom_id res chain seq x y z
N ILE A 1 -6.43 23.87 -41.46
CA ILE A 1 -5.11 23.37 -40.99
C ILE A 1 -5.43 22.14 -40.15
N ASP A 2 -5.19 20.99 -40.76
CA ASP A 2 -5.56 19.67 -40.26
C ASP A 2 -4.58 19.30 -39.14
N HIS A 3 -5.07 19.26 -37.89
CA HIS A 3 -4.31 18.74 -36.78
C HIS A 3 -4.34 17.21 -36.85
N ALA A 4 -3.48 16.63 -37.66
CA ALA A 4 -3.24 15.22 -37.68
C ALA A 4 -2.84 14.75 -36.25
N GLN A 5 -3.78 14.10 -35.58
CA GLN A 5 -3.54 13.45 -34.30
C GLN A 5 -2.43 12.41 -34.50
N ARG A 6 -1.25 12.68 -33.92
CA ARG A 6 -0.18 11.67 -33.87
C ARG A 6 -0.75 10.42 -33.20
N PRO A 7 -0.59 9.24 -33.80
CA PRO A 7 -1.07 8.01 -33.19
C PRO A 7 -0.47 7.89 -31.78
N ARG A 8 -1.31 7.74 -30.77
CA ARG A 8 -0.87 7.43 -29.40
C ARG A 8 -0.06 6.14 -29.49
N ARG A 9 1.25 6.21 -29.27
CA ARG A 9 2.08 5.02 -29.14
C ARG A 9 1.60 4.28 -27.89
N THR A 10 0.81 3.24 -28.05
CA THR A 10 0.48 2.30 -26.99
C THR A 10 1.75 1.60 -26.56
N ARG A 11 2.18 1.81 -25.32
CA ARG A 11 3.30 1.09 -24.74
C ARG A 11 2.73 -0.04 -23.89
N GLN A 12 3.02 -1.28 -24.25
CA GLN A 12 2.69 -2.41 -23.40
C GLN A 12 3.57 -2.37 -22.16
N VAL A 13 2.96 -2.28 -20.97
CA VAL A 13 3.66 -2.16 -19.69
C VAL A 13 3.84 -3.54 -19.05
N LEU A 14 2.80 -4.38 -19.08
CA LEU A 14 2.80 -5.74 -18.55
C LEU A 14 2.48 -6.74 -19.65
N ARG A 15 3.15 -7.90 -19.65
CA ARG A 15 2.94 -8.97 -20.62
C ARG A 15 2.83 -10.31 -19.94
N ASN A 16 1.73 -11.05 -20.21
CA ASN A 16 1.55 -12.44 -19.78
C ASN A 16 1.99 -12.70 -18.33
N LEU A 17 1.67 -11.75 -17.45
CA LEU A 17 2.03 -11.81 -16.05
C LEU A 17 0.97 -12.62 -15.32
N SER A 18 1.40 -13.69 -14.64
CA SER A 18 0.56 -14.46 -13.73
C SER A 18 1.22 -14.52 -12.36
N ALA A 19 0.48 -14.21 -11.33
CA ALA A 19 0.93 -14.28 -9.94
C ALA A 19 -0.24 -14.60 -9.02
N ASP A 20 0.05 -15.28 -7.93
CA ASP A 20 -0.86 -15.48 -6.82
C ASP A 20 -0.34 -14.74 -5.58
N VAL A 21 -1.27 -14.20 -4.81
CA VAL A 21 -1.01 -13.50 -3.55
C VAL A 21 -1.63 -14.30 -2.42
N PRO A 22 -0.85 -14.82 -1.47
CA PRO A 22 -1.38 -15.59 -0.34
C PRO A 22 -2.28 -14.71 0.54
N ILE A 23 -3.45 -15.26 0.87
CA ILE A 23 -4.42 -14.57 1.74
C ILE A 23 -3.85 -14.46 3.16
N GLY A 24 -4.05 -13.28 3.77
CA GLY A 24 -3.64 -13.02 5.15
C GLY A 24 -2.14 -12.80 5.34
N ARG A 25 -1.37 -12.65 4.26
CA ARG A 25 0.10 -12.50 4.28
C ARG A 25 0.57 -11.23 3.59
N ILE A 26 1.82 -10.85 3.85
CA ILE A 26 2.49 -9.77 3.14
C ILE A 26 3.25 -10.33 1.94
N SER A 27 2.84 -9.92 0.75
CA SER A 27 3.58 -10.15 -0.49
C SER A 27 4.28 -8.85 -0.90
N VAL A 28 5.57 -8.91 -1.19
CA VAL A 28 6.33 -7.73 -1.61
C VAL A 28 6.77 -7.86 -3.05
N ILE A 29 6.46 -6.85 -3.85
CA ILE A 29 6.89 -6.76 -5.24
C ILE A 29 8.10 -5.85 -5.32
N VAL A 30 9.24 -6.38 -5.71
CA VAL A 30 10.47 -5.62 -5.94
C VAL A 30 10.82 -5.61 -7.42
N GLY A 31 11.44 -4.52 -7.86
CA GLY A 31 11.92 -4.39 -9.23
C GLY A 31 12.38 -2.98 -9.55
N ARG A 32 13.06 -2.82 -10.68
CA ARG A 32 13.57 -1.53 -11.13
C ARG A 32 12.46 -0.52 -11.36
N SER A 33 12.77 0.78 -11.22
CA SER A 33 11.81 1.84 -11.57
C SER A 33 11.35 1.68 -13.03
N GLY A 34 10.04 1.88 -13.25
CA GLY A 34 9.42 1.80 -14.56
C GLY A 34 9.14 0.39 -15.10
N CYS A 35 9.36 -0.70 -14.33
CA CYS A 35 9.03 -2.07 -14.78
C CYS A 35 7.55 -2.43 -14.69
N GLY A 36 6.68 -1.54 -14.15
CA GLY A 36 5.22 -1.75 -14.11
C GLY A 36 4.63 -2.08 -12.75
N LYS A 37 5.38 -1.97 -11.64
CA LYS A 37 4.89 -2.29 -10.29
C LYS A 37 3.63 -1.51 -9.89
N SER A 38 3.66 -0.18 -10.04
CA SER A 38 2.51 0.68 -9.75
C SER A 38 1.32 0.39 -10.68
N THR A 39 1.58 0.03 -11.95
CA THR A 39 0.53 -0.41 -12.88
C THR A 39 -0.12 -1.69 -12.38
N LEU A 40 0.67 -2.65 -11.90
CA LEU A 40 0.14 -3.89 -11.33
C LEU A 40 -0.73 -3.62 -10.08
N LEU A 41 -0.30 -2.70 -9.19
CA LEU A 41 -1.13 -2.32 -8.04
C LEU A 41 -2.46 -1.67 -8.46
N ARG A 42 -2.46 -0.83 -9.52
CA ARG A 42 -3.70 -0.20 -10.04
C ARG A 42 -4.64 -1.23 -10.63
N LEU A 43 -4.13 -2.26 -11.31
CA LEU A 43 -4.94 -3.38 -11.78
C LEU A 43 -5.53 -4.16 -10.60
N LEU A 44 -4.72 -4.48 -9.59
CA LEU A 44 -5.18 -5.18 -8.38
C LEU A 44 -6.21 -4.39 -7.58
N SER A 45 -6.14 -3.05 -7.62
CA SER A 45 -7.13 -2.18 -6.95
C SER A 45 -8.43 -1.99 -7.75
N GLY A 46 -8.46 -2.43 -9.01
CA GLY A 46 -9.59 -2.17 -9.91
C GLY A 46 -9.66 -0.74 -10.43
N GLN A 47 -8.64 0.10 -10.20
CA GLN A 47 -8.55 1.44 -10.79
C GLN A 47 -8.35 1.40 -12.30
N ASP A 48 -7.61 0.39 -12.77
CA ASP A 48 -7.44 0.08 -14.18
C ASP A 48 -7.98 -1.31 -14.47
N ALA A 49 -8.45 -1.52 -15.69
CA ALA A 49 -8.79 -2.84 -16.20
C ALA A 49 -7.64 -3.39 -17.06
N PRO A 50 -7.35 -4.68 -17.01
CA PRO A 50 -6.37 -5.28 -17.91
C PRO A 50 -6.91 -5.34 -19.34
N ASP A 51 -6.04 -5.12 -20.35
CA ASP A 51 -6.43 -5.27 -21.77
C ASP A 51 -6.77 -6.72 -22.13
N ALA A 52 -6.16 -7.68 -21.43
CA ALA A 52 -6.44 -9.12 -21.54
C ALA A 52 -6.12 -9.83 -20.22
N GLY A 53 -6.77 -10.96 -19.96
CA GLY A 53 -6.69 -11.66 -18.69
C GLY A 53 -7.64 -11.07 -17.65
N GLU A 54 -7.46 -11.45 -16.41
CA GLU A 54 -8.34 -11.04 -15.31
C GLU A 54 -7.59 -10.92 -13.99
N VAL A 55 -8.14 -10.11 -13.07
CA VAL A 55 -7.75 -10.07 -11.66
C VAL A 55 -8.87 -10.72 -10.86
N VAL A 56 -8.56 -11.83 -10.19
CA VAL A 56 -9.53 -12.58 -9.40
C VAL A 56 -9.33 -12.25 -7.92
N LEU A 57 -10.36 -11.70 -7.29
CA LEU A 57 -10.42 -11.48 -5.85
C LEU A 57 -11.54 -12.34 -5.26
N PRO A 58 -11.44 -12.80 -4.00
CA PRO A 58 -12.55 -13.46 -3.33
C PRO A 58 -13.80 -12.56 -3.32
N GLU A 59 -14.97 -13.17 -3.37
CA GLU A 59 -16.25 -12.47 -3.38
C GLU A 59 -16.41 -11.57 -2.15
N GLY A 60 -16.88 -10.33 -2.35
CA GLY A 60 -17.07 -9.34 -1.30
C GLY A 60 -15.79 -8.65 -0.81
N TRP A 61 -14.63 -8.97 -1.39
CA TRP A 61 -13.40 -8.28 -1.03
C TRP A 61 -13.32 -6.88 -1.63
N HIS A 62 -12.83 -5.97 -0.81
CA HIS A 62 -12.49 -4.61 -1.20
C HIS A 62 -11.00 -4.36 -1.02
N SER A 63 -10.44 -3.50 -1.84
CA SER A 63 -9.05 -3.06 -1.72
C SER A 63 -8.95 -1.62 -1.22
N ALA A 64 -7.89 -1.32 -0.46
CA ALA A 64 -7.46 0.04 -0.16
C ALA A 64 -6.04 0.22 -0.69
N ILE A 65 -5.77 1.36 -1.31
CA ILE A 65 -4.48 1.64 -1.93
C ILE A 65 -3.82 2.88 -1.32
N LEU A 66 -2.55 2.75 -0.96
CA LEU A 66 -1.63 3.84 -0.65
C LEU A 66 -0.74 4.07 -1.88
N THR A 67 -0.84 5.25 -2.45
CA THR A 67 0.01 5.71 -3.55
C THR A 67 1.20 6.52 -3.03
N PRO A 68 2.28 6.72 -3.81
CA PRO A 68 3.42 7.57 -3.41
C PRO A 68 3.02 9.00 -3.06
N ASP A 69 1.99 9.54 -3.74
CA ASP A 69 1.30 10.75 -3.35
C ASP A 69 -0.08 10.35 -2.79
N PRO A 70 -0.24 10.32 -1.45
CA PRO A 70 -1.42 9.74 -0.84
C PRO A 70 -2.64 10.64 -1.02
N TYR A 71 -3.76 10.04 -1.40
CA TYR A 71 -5.05 10.73 -1.47
C TYR A 71 -5.53 11.08 -0.06
N VAL A 72 -5.39 12.34 0.32
CA VAL A 72 -5.87 12.88 1.59
C VAL A 72 -6.92 13.96 1.35
N ILE A 73 -7.86 14.08 2.27
CA ILE A 73 -8.95 15.05 2.19
C ILE A 73 -8.44 16.37 2.80
N THR A 74 -8.11 17.33 1.95
CA THR A 74 -7.35 18.53 2.32
C THR A 74 -8.08 19.51 3.22
N TRP A 75 -9.42 19.48 3.25
CA TRP A 75 -10.27 20.41 4.03
C TRP A 75 -10.76 19.83 5.37
N THR A 76 -10.23 18.71 5.80
CA THR A 76 -10.56 18.10 7.09
C THR A 76 -9.30 17.71 7.84
N SER A 77 -9.41 17.55 9.18
CA SER A 77 -8.24 17.26 10.01
C SER A 77 -7.67 15.86 9.78
N VAL A 78 -6.42 15.64 10.25
CA VAL A 78 -5.75 14.33 10.26
C VAL A 78 -6.66 13.26 10.85
N LEU A 79 -7.19 13.49 12.06
CA LEU A 79 -8.05 12.52 12.75
C LEU A 79 -9.30 12.19 11.94
N ARG A 80 -9.97 13.20 11.39
CA ARG A 80 -11.16 12.99 10.55
C ARG A 80 -10.84 12.27 9.23
N ASN A 81 -9.67 12.54 8.64
CA ASN A 81 -9.19 11.82 7.47
C ASN A 81 -9.13 10.31 7.71
N VAL A 82 -8.60 9.90 8.86
CA VAL A 82 -8.52 8.48 9.24
C VAL A 82 -9.91 7.94 9.59
N ALA A 83 -10.74 8.69 10.30
CA ALA A 83 -12.09 8.28 10.67
C ALA A 83 -13.00 8.05 9.45
N MET A 84 -12.81 8.84 8.38
CA MET A 84 -13.54 8.61 7.12
C MET A 84 -13.08 7.36 6.39
N ALA A 85 -11.82 6.95 6.56
CA ALA A 85 -11.29 5.71 5.99
C ALA A 85 -11.67 4.47 6.81
N ALA A 86 -11.90 4.60 8.10
CA ALA A 86 -12.27 3.50 9.01
C ALA A 86 -13.62 2.83 8.68
N GLY A 87 -14.32 3.32 7.68
CA GLY A 87 -15.36 2.61 6.97
C GLY A 87 -16.75 2.59 7.60
N VAL A 88 -17.66 1.97 6.86
CA VAL A 88 -19.07 1.74 7.20
C VAL A 88 -19.13 0.45 8.03
N GLY A 89 -19.71 0.49 9.22
CA GLY A 89 -19.89 -0.71 10.08
C GLY A 89 -19.61 -0.45 11.55
N HIS A 90 -18.82 0.57 11.85
CA HIS A 90 -18.65 1.08 13.22
C HIS A 90 -19.56 2.26 13.47
N ASN A 91 -20.03 2.42 14.71
CA ASN A 91 -20.68 3.65 15.13
C ASN A 91 -19.66 4.81 15.12
N PRO A 92 -20.09 6.08 15.18
CA PRO A 92 -19.18 7.24 15.11
C PRO A 92 -18.12 7.26 16.21
N GLU A 93 -18.43 6.76 17.41
CA GLU A 93 -17.51 6.72 18.55
C GLU A 93 -16.43 5.65 18.34
N GLU A 94 -16.80 4.45 17.92
CA GLU A 94 -15.85 3.37 17.58
C GLU A 94 -14.91 3.78 16.47
N ARG A 95 -15.43 4.45 15.42
CA ARG A 95 -14.58 4.97 14.34
C ARG A 95 -13.58 5.99 14.84
N LEU A 96 -13.98 6.85 15.76
CA LEU A 96 -13.12 7.87 16.31
C LEU A 96 -11.99 7.24 17.15
N GLU A 97 -12.32 6.27 18.02
CA GLU A 97 -11.32 5.59 18.85
C GLU A 97 -10.33 4.77 17.99
N LEU A 98 -10.83 4.03 17.01
CA LEU A 98 -9.99 3.32 16.06
C LEU A 98 -9.05 4.29 15.31
N SER A 99 -9.56 5.46 14.94
CA SER A 99 -8.78 6.47 14.24
C SER A 99 -7.68 7.05 15.11
N LYS A 100 -7.94 7.30 16.39
CA LYS A 100 -6.92 7.74 17.35
C LYS A 100 -5.80 6.72 17.48
N GLU A 101 -6.13 5.41 17.50
CA GLU A 101 -5.13 4.34 17.53
C GLU A 101 -4.21 4.43 16.32
N PHE A 102 -4.76 4.50 15.10
CA PHE A 102 -3.94 4.57 13.88
C PHE A 102 -3.18 5.88 13.73
N VAL A 103 -3.74 7.01 14.16
CA VAL A 103 -3.04 8.31 14.19
C VAL A 103 -1.82 8.24 15.11
N ARG A 104 -1.95 7.59 16.29
CA ARG A 104 -0.85 7.36 17.22
C ARG A 104 0.21 6.41 16.64
N ILE A 105 -0.22 5.29 16.03
CA ILE A 105 0.68 4.32 15.41
C ILE A 105 1.61 4.97 14.38
N VAL A 106 1.10 5.93 13.61
CA VAL A 106 1.91 6.64 12.63
C VAL A 106 2.60 7.90 13.18
N GLY A 107 2.53 8.14 14.49
CA GLY A 107 3.18 9.28 15.17
C GLY A 107 2.63 10.63 14.71
N LEU A 108 1.31 10.75 14.58
CA LEU A 108 0.63 12.00 14.19
C LEU A 108 -0.36 12.50 15.26
N GLU A 109 -0.30 11.99 16.51
CA GLU A 109 -1.23 12.38 17.57
C GLU A 109 -1.20 13.88 17.88
N ASP A 110 -0.03 14.48 17.96
CA ASP A 110 0.14 15.92 18.22
C ASP A 110 -0.33 16.80 17.06
N PHE A 111 -0.59 16.19 15.90
CA PHE A 111 -1.02 16.86 14.67
C PHE A 111 -2.45 16.48 14.27
N SER A 112 -3.19 15.81 15.17
CA SER A 112 -4.51 15.22 14.88
C SER A 112 -5.56 16.24 14.42
N ASP A 113 -5.46 17.50 14.86
CA ASP A 113 -6.37 18.58 14.51
C ASP A 113 -5.94 19.38 13.28
N LEU A 114 -4.69 19.23 12.82
CA LEU A 114 -4.19 19.91 11.64
C LEU A 114 -4.83 19.36 10.36
N THR A 115 -4.89 20.21 9.35
CA THR A 115 -5.28 19.79 7.99
C THR A 115 -4.06 19.27 7.21
N PRO A 116 -4.25 18.42 6.18
CA PRO A 116 -3.14 17.94 5.37
C PRO A 116 -2.32 19.03 4.68
N THR A 117 -2.87 20.24 4.48
CA THR A 117 -2.15 21.36 3.89
C THR A 117 -1.04 21.90 4.80
N GLU A 118 -1.14 21.65 6.09
CA GLU A 118 -0.18 22.06 7.12
C GLU A 118 0.90 21.00 7.39
N LEU A 119 0.77 19.81 6.76
CA LEU A 119 1.67 18.69 6.98
C LEU A 119 2.84 18.67 5.98
N SER A 120 4.00 18.19 6.44
CA SER A 120 5.12 17.85 5.55
C SER A 120 4.77 16.66 4.64
N THR A 121 5.58 16.43 3.60
CA THR A 121 5.40 15.28 2.70
C THR A 121 5.45 13.94 3.45
N GLY A 122 6.41 13.76 4.36
CA GLY A 122 6.49 12.55 5.19
C GLY A 122 5.29 12.37 6.11
N MET A 123 4.77 13.45 6.70
CA MET A 123 3.54 13.40 7.51
C MET A 123 2.31 13.06 6.67
N LYS A 124 2.21 13.55 5.44
CA LYS A 124 1.14 13.15 4.50
C LYS A 124 1.22 11.67 4.16
N GLN A 125 2.43 11.15 3.96
CA GLN A 125 2.65 9.72 3.70
C GLN A 125 2.19 8.88 4.91
N ARG A 126 2.55 9.28 6.13
CA ARG A 126 2.10 8.64 7.37
C ARG A 126 0.58 8.71 7.53
N LEU A 127 -0.04 9.83 7.19
CA LEU A 127 -1.50 9.96 7.18
C LEU A 127 -2.14 9.00 6.17
N GLY A 128 -1.59 8.91 4.96
CA GLY A 128 -2.04 7.95 3.94
C GLY A 128 -1.96 6.51 4.44
N LEU A 129 -0.86 6.14 5.10
CA LEU A 129 -0.67 4.82 5.71
C LEU A 129 -1.73 4.56 6.80
N ALA A 130 -1.95 5.51 7.71
CA ALA A 130 -2.98 5.41 8.75
C ALA A 130 -4.37 5.17 8.15
N ARG A 131 -4.71 5.87 7.06
CA ARG A 131 -5.99 5.71 6.34
C ARG A 131 -6.16 4.30 5.77
N VAL A 132 -5.11 3.77 5.12
CA VAL A 132 -5.15 2.41 4.56
C VAL A 132 -5.23 1.36 5.66
N LEU A 133 -4.48 1.51 6.75
CA LEU A 133 -4.52 0.59 7.89
C LEU A 133 -5.87 0.64 8.63
N ALA A 134 -6.47 1.81 8.78
CA ALA A 134 -7.78 1.99 9.40
C ALA A 134 -8.93 1.47 8.54
N SER A 135 -8.72 1.33 7.23
CA SER A 135 -9.76 0.82 6.34
C SER A 135 -10.13 -0.62 6.68
N GLN A 136 -11.36 -1.01 6.37
CA GLN A 136 -11.81 -2.40 6.53
C GLN A 136 -11.53 -3.28 5.31
N ALA A 137 -10.71 -2.79 4.38
CA ALA A 137 -10.37 -3.53 3.19
C ALA A 137 -9.60 -4.81 3.54
N GLN A 138 -9.93 -5.90 2.86
CA GLN A 138 -9.29 -7.21 3.02
C GLN A 138 -7.96 -7.28 2.27
N LEU A 139 -7.81 -6.45 1.20
CA LEU A 139 -6.60 -6.30 0.41
C LEU A 139 -6.04 -4.89 0.57
N LEU A 140 -4.86 -4.78 1.16
CA LEU A 140 -4.12 -3.53 1.30
C LEU A 140 -3.02 -3.48 0.24
N LEU A 141 -3.03 -2.46 -0.57
CA LEU A 141 -2.07 -2.22 -1.65
C LEU A 141 -1.24 -1.00 -1.30
N MET A 142 0.09 -1.14 -1.28
CA MET A 142 0.98 -0.07 -0.83
C MET A 142 2.09 0.15 -1.86
N ASP A 143 2.11 1.33 -2.48
CA ASP A 143 3.13 1.72 -3.45
C ASP A 143 4.18 2.61 -2.77
N GLU A 144 5.35 2.04 -2.49
CA GLU A 144 6.47 2.71 -1.82
C GLU A 144 6.09 3.40 -0.49
N PRO A 145 5.43 2.69 0.46
CA PRO A 145 4.80 3.31 1.63
C PRO A 145 5.78 4.06 2.56
N PHE A 146 7.06 3.74 2.50
CA PHE A 146 8.07 4.28 3.41
C PHE A 146 9.14 5.12 2.71
N ALA A 147 9.03 5.37 1.39
CA ALA A 147 10.09 6.00 0.59
C ALA A 147 10.42 7.44 1.01
N SER A 148 9.44 8.22 1.48
CA SER A 148 9.60 9.62 1.89
C SER A 148 9.93 9.81 3.37
N LEU A 149 10.23 8.73 4.10
CA LEU A 149 10.49 8.74 5.53
C LEU A 149 12.00 8.69 5.81
N ASP A 150 12.41 9.34 6.89
CA ASP A 150 13.75 9.18 7.44
C ASP A 150 13.96 7.75 7.97
N PHE A 151 15.22 7.40 8.21
CA PHE A 151 15.61 6.03 8.57
C PHE A 151 14.94 5.53 9.86
N ILE A 152 14.88 6.38 10.91
CA ILE A 152 14.34 5.98 12.22
C ILE A 152 12.83 5.77 12.11
N THR A 153 12.11 6.77 11.61
CA THR A 153 10.65 6.71 11.42
C THR A 153 10.24 5.53 10.53
N ARG A 154 11.03 5.23 9.49
CA ARG A 154 10.80 4.09 8.61
C ARG A 154 10.85 2.78 9.39
N GLY A 155 11.92 2.54 10.17
CA GLY A 155 12.06 1.33 10.97
C GLY A 155 10.92 1.14 11.98
N GLU A 156 10.53 2.22 12.67
CA GLU A 156 9.41 2.21 13.60
C GLU A 156 8.09 1.81 12.93
N LEU A 157 7.77 2.40 11.78
CA LEU A 157 6.52 2.10 11.06
C LEU A 157 6.51 0.71 10.42
N GLN A 158 7.67 0.20 9.97
CA GLN A 158 7.80 -1.17 9.51
C GLN A 158 7.54 -2.16 10.65
N ALA A 159 8.11 -1.93 11.83
CA ALA A 159 7.84 -2.74 13.02
C ALA A 159 6.36 -2.69 13.42
N GLU A 160 5.73 -1.51 13.38
CA GLU A 160 4.29 -1.37 13.66
C GLU A 160 3.42 -2.10 12.64
N LEU A 161 3.74 -2.03 11.35
CA LEU A 161 3.05 -2.79 10.32
C LEU A 161 3.09 -4.31 10.61
N LEU A 162 4.25 -4.84 11.01
CA LEU A 162 4.41 -6.24 11.39
C LEU A 162 3.61 -6.60 12.64
N ARG A 163 3.56 -5.71 13.65
CA ARG A 163 2.74 -5.91 14.86
C ARG A 163 1.25 -5.94 14.53
N ILE A 164 0.78 -5.02 13.69
CA ILE A 164 -0.61 -4.98 13.24
C ILE A 164 -0.93 -6.26 12.46
N GLN A 165 -0.08 -6.65 11.52
CA GLN A 165 -0.25 -7.86 10.71
C GLN A 165 -0.33 -9.12 11.58
N LYS A 166 0.46 -9.22 12.65
CA LYS A 166 0.41 -10.34 13.60
C LYS A 166 -0.91 -10.36 14.41
N ARG A 167 -1.46 -9.19 14.77
CA ARG A 167 -2.72 -9.09 15.55
C ARG A 167 -3.95 -9.25 14.68
N MET A 168 -3.94 -8.70 13.49
CA MET A 168 -5.05 -8.67 12.53
C MET A 168 -4.54 -8.98 11.13
N PRO A 169 -4.32 -10.27 10.80
CA PRO A 169 -3.78 -10.65 9.50
C PRO A 169 -4.65 -10.13 8.34
N ARG A 170 -4.04 -9.39 7.43
CA ARG A 170 -4.65 -8.90 6.19
C ARG A 170 -3.80 -9.32 5.00
N THR A 171 -4.41 -9.38 3.84
CA THR A 171 -3.65 -9.57 2.61
C THR A 171 -3.04 -8.25 2.20
N ILE A 172 -1.71 -8.19 2.19
CA ILE A 172 -0.97 -6.96 1.85
C ILE A 172 -0.12 -7.23 0.61
N VAL A 173 -0.21 -6.34 -0.37
CA VAL A 173 0.73 -6.27 -1.50
C VAL A 173 1.47 -4.95 -1.41
N LEU A 174 2.76 -5.03 -1.14
CA LEU A 174 3.64 -3.88 -0.97
C LEU A 174 4.62 -3.83 -2.14
N VAL A 175 4.76 -2.66 -2.74
CA VAL A 175 5.76 -2.39 -3.77
C VAL A 175 6.89 -1.58 -3.16
N THR A 176 8.11 -2.01 -3.39
CA THR A 176 9.33 -1.27 -3.00
C THR A 176 10.45 -1.49 -4.00
N HIS A 177 11.45 -0.65 -3.95
CA HIS A 177 12.72 -0.86 -4.67
C HIS A 177 13.86 -1.28 -3.73
N GLN A 178 13.60 -1.42 -2.42
CA GLN A 178 14.56 -1.79 -1.39
C GLN A 178 14.44 -3.28 -1.07
N LEU A 179 15.54 -4.02 -1.22
CA LEU A 179 15.56 -5.47 -0.97
C LEU A 179 15.46 -5.78 0.53
N GLU A 180 16.10 -4.95 1.36
CA GLU A 180 16.07 -5.08 2.82
C GLU A 180 14.63 -5.00 3.34
N GLU A 181 13.86 -4.03 2.84
CA GLU A 181 12.45 -3.87 3.17
C GLU A 181 11.61 -5.08 2.72
N ALA A 182 11.90 -5.59 1.52
CA ALA A 182 11.19 -6.76 1.02
C ALA A 182 11.47 -8.02 1.84
N VAL A 183 12.71 -8.22 2.28
CA VAL A 183 13.09 -9.35 3.13
C VAL A 183 12.53 -9.19 4.54
N LEU A 184 12.54 -7.98 5.09
CA LEU A 184 12.02 -7.70 6.42
C LEU A 184 10.49 -7.95 6.49
N LEU A 185 9.74 -7.40 5.55
CA LEU A 185 8.28 -7.37 5.60
C LEU A 185 7.62 -8.57 4.90
N GLY A 186 8.24 -9.08 3.83
CA GLY A 186 7.58 -10.03 2.93
C GLY A 186 7.63 -11.47 3.43
N GLU A 187 6.52 -12.16 3.40
CA GLU A 187 6.46 -13.63 3.48
C GLU A 187 6.59 -14.26 2.07
N LYS A 188 6.23 -13.49 1.04
CA LYS A 188 6.43 -13.83 -0.37
C LYS A 188 7.02 -12.64 -1.09
N ILE A 189 8.10 -12.84 -1.85
CA ILE A 189 8.73 -11.80 -2.66
C ILE A 189 8.54 -12.13 -4.13
N LEU A 190 8.05 -11.16 -4.89
CA LEU A 190 7.89 -11.21 -6.33
C LEU A 190 8.89 -10.22 -6.97
N VAL A 191 9.94 -10.75 -7.56
CA VAL A 191 10.94 -9.94 -8.28
C VAL A 191 10.45 -9.71 -9.69
N MET A 192 10.12 -8.46 -10.00
CA MET A 192 9.59 -8.06 -11.31
C MET A 192 10.70 -7.54 -12.22
N HIS A 193 10.86 -8.19 -13.36
CA HIS A 193 11.82 -7.82 -14.38
C HIS A 193 11.22 -6.86 -15.43
N PRO A 194 12.04 -6.09 -16.16
CA PRO A 194 11.57 -5.16 -17.20
C PRO A 194 10.80 -5.79 -18.36
N ASP A 195 11.00 -7.09 -18.59
CA ASP A 195 10.29 -7.90 -19.59
C ASP A 195 8.96 -8.46 -19.10
N SER A 196 8.51 -8.01 -17.93
CA SER A 196 7.31 -8.48 -17.22
C SER A 196 7.40 -9.90 -16.65
N THR A 197 8.58 -10.53 -16.65
CA THR A 197 8.74 -11.80 -15.95
C THR A 197 8.76 -11.58 -14.43
N LEU A 198 8.14 -12.52 -13.70
CA LEU A 198 8.16 -12.56 -12.24
C LEU A 198 8.95 -13.77 -11.76
N LYS A 199 9.92 -13.53 -10.87
CA LYS A 199 10.50 -14.59 -10.05
C LYS A 199 9.91 -14.51 -8.65
N THR A 200 9.41 -15.63 -8.17
CA THR A 200 8.77 -15.72 -6.85
C THR A 200 9.69 -16.43 -5.87
N TYR A 201 9.81 -15.86 -4.68
CA TYR A 201 10.51 -16.43 -3.55
C TYR A 201 9.54 -16.55 -2.38
N ASP A 202 9.31 -17.76 -1.92
CA ASP A 202 8.51 -18.04 -0.72
C ASP A 202 9.44 -18.06 0.50
N LEU A 203 9.17 -17.20 1.46
CA LEU A 203 9.95 -17.06 2.68
C LEU A 203 9.22 -17.61 3.91
N THR A 204 8.13 -18.33 3.75
CA THR A 204 7.31 -18.87 4.85
C THR A 204 8.04 -19.86 5.74
N GLY A 205 9.12 -20.46 5.23
CA GLY A 205 9.99 -21.35 6.02
C GLY A 205 10.99 -20.62 6.92
N LEU A 206 11.09 -19.29 6.83
CA LEU A 206 11.96 -18.46 7.66
C LEU A 206 11.19 -17.91 8.86
N PRO A 207 11.89 -17.58 9.98
CA PRO A 207 11.24 -16.89 11.10
C PRO A 207 10.49 -15.64 10.65
N TYR A 208 9.30 -15.40 11.24
CA TYR A 208 8.48 -14.24 10.92
C TYR A 208 7.69 -13.79 12.16
N PRO A 209 7.59 -12.50 12.50
CA PRO A 209 8.27 -11.39 11.82
C PRO A 209 9.80 -11.50 11.94
N ARG A 210 10.51 -10.99 10.94
CA ARG A 210 11.98 -10.94 10.97
C ARG A 210 12.43 -9.76 11.79
N ASP A 211 13.41 -10.00 12.66
CA ASP A 211 14.03 -8.93 13.41
C ASP A 211 15.02 -8.20 12.48
N PRO A 212 15.01 -6.87 12.44
CA PRO A 212 15.98 -6.11 11.67
C PRO A 212 17.39 -6.10 12.30
N ASP A 213 17.56 -6.60 13.55
CA ASP A 213 18.84 -6.65 14.28
C ASP A 213 19.65 -7.91 13.97
#